data_b110b73a84346d7c9c8754e4a70b2203
#
_entry.id   b110b73a84346d7c9c8754e4a70b2203
#
_cell.length_a   1.000
_cell.length_b   1.000
_cell.length_c   1.000
_cell.angle_alpha   90.00
_cell.angle_beta   90.00
_cell.angle_gamma   90.00
#
_symmetry.space_group_name_H-M   'P 1'
#
loop_
_entity.id
_entity.type
_entity.pdbx_description
1 polymer ?
#
loop_
_entity_poly.entity_id
_entity_poly.type
_entity_poly.pdbx_seq_one_letter_code
_entity_poly.pdbx_strand_id
1 'polypeptide(L)'
;TSPCNVFHLYNPNLLPINLFYDTILRRGISLTPVSNTIMTYIIKGILSDDSKKSIISGIVQDLDKNKEFTYISKIGLDASFTKQYLAALGFNWNTFDSSYIDKCFNYFEQVGFIDKKLEENN
;
A
#
# COMPACT_ATOMS: atom_id res chain seq x y z
N THR A 1 -17.87 -28.24 24.08
CA THR A 1 -17.28 -27.78 22.81
C THR A 1 -16.99 -26.30 22.95
N SER A 2 -15.72 -25.93 23.07
CA SER A 2 -15.35 -24.52 23.04
C SER A 2 -15.73 -23.94 21.68
N PRO A 3 -16.47 -22.82 21.63
CA PRO A 3 -16.75 -22.19 20.35
C PRO A 3 -15.41 -21.81 19.71
N CYS A 4 -15.17 -22.28 18.49
CA CYS A 4 -14.00 -21.86 17.72
C CYS A 4 -14.23 -20.41 17.32
N ASN A 5 -13.57 -19.48 18.00
CA ASN A 5 -13.65 -18.06 17.68
C ASN A 5 -12.66 -17.76 16.55
N VAL A 6 -13.18 -17.29 15.44
CA VAL A 6 -12.36 -16.80 14.32
C VAL A 6 -12.16 -15.31 14.50
N PHE A 7 -10.90 -14.86 14.49
CA PHE A 7 -10.54 -13.46 14.60
C PHE A 7 -10.03 -12.95 13.25
N HIS A 8 -10.69 -11.94 12.72
CA HIS A 8 -10.24 -11.22 11.54
C HIS A 8 -9.44 -10.00 11.97
N LEU A 9 -8.13 -10.05 11.77
CA LEU A 9 -7.22 -8.97 12.16
C LEU A 9 -6.99 -8.04 10.97
N TYR A 10 -7.54 -6.86 11.02
CA TYR A 10 -7.18 -5.75 10.14
C TYR A 10 -7.37 -4.42 10.87
N ASN A 11 -6.54 -3.43 10.56
CA ASN A 11 -6.70 -2.11 11.15
C ASN A 11 -7.92 -1.41 10.52
N PRO A 12 -8.97 -1.05 11.30
CA PRO A 12 -10.15 -0.37 10.78
C PRO A 12 -9.87 1.09 10.39
N ASN A 13 -8.74 1.66 10.84
CA ASN A 13 -8.34 3.00 10.47
C ASN A 13 -7.70 2.94 9.08
N LEU A 14 -8.36 3.53 8.10
CA LEU A 14 -7.85 3.56 6.73
C LEU A 14 -6.68 4.52 6.62
N LEU A 15 -5.68 4.15 5.82
CA LEU A 15 -4.62 5.07 5.42
C LEU A 15 -5.17 6.08 4.40
N PRO A 16 -5.21 7.38 4.74
CA PRO A 16 -5.63 8.39 3.77
C PRO A 16 -4.62 8.47 2.62
N ILE A 17 -5.07 8.25 1.39
CA ILE A 17 -4.19 8.22 0.21
C ILE A 17 -3.47 9.56 -0.02
N ASN A 18 -4.13 10.68 0.27
CA ASN A 18 -3.52 12.01 0.20
C ASN A 18 -2.34 12.14 1.18
N LEU A 19 -2.44 11.62 2.39
CA LEU A 19 -1.35 11.65 3.37
C LEU A 19 -0.13 10.87 2.86
N PHE A 20 -0.35 9.74 2.22
CA PHE A 20 0.71 8.96 1.60
C PHE A 20 1.35 9.72 0.43
N TYR A 21 0.54 10.29 -0.44
CA TYR A 21 0.97 11.08 -1.58
C TYR A 21 1.80 12.31 -1.14
N ASP A 22 1.29 13.08 -0.18
CA ASP A 22 1.96 14.27 0.36
C ASP A 22 3.32 13.92 0.99
N THR A 23 3.40 12.77 1.66
CA THR A 23 4.66 12.28 2.25
C THR A 23 5.68 11.94 1.17
N ILE A 24 5.27 11.28 0.10
CA ILE A 24 6.14 10.97 -1.04
C ILE A 24 6.69 12.25 -1.68
N LEU A 25 5.82 13.22 -1.94
CA LEU A 25 6.23 14.50 -2.53
C LEU A 25 7.20 15.27 -1.63
N ARG A 26 6.91 15.33 -0.32
CA ARG A 26 7.78 15.99 0.67
C ARG A 26 9.17 15.36 0.72
N ARG A 27 9.27 14.06 0.50
CA ARG A 27 10.55 13.33 0.37
C ARG A 27 11.20 13.55 -0.99
N GLY A 28 10.57 14.36 -1.87
CA GLY A 28 11.05 14.77 -3.18
C GLY A 28 11.04 13.63 -4.19
N ILE A 29 10.24 12.59 -3.96
CA ILE A 29 9.95 11.58 -4.98
C ILE A 29 8.88 12.19 -5.88
N SER A 30 9.20 12.36 -7.16
CA SER A 30 8.27 12.90 -8.14
C SER A 30 7.26 11.84 -8.55
N LEU A 31 5.98 12.16 -8.42
CA LEU A 31 4.88 11.32 -8.88
C LEU A 31 4.06 12.09 -9.92
N THR A 32 3.77 11.43 -11.02
CA THR A 32 2.89 11.97 -12.06
C THR A 32 1.58 11.16 -12.05
N PRO A 33 0.45 11.77 -11.66
CA PRO A 33 -0.84 11.12 -11.78
C PRO A 33 -1.15 10.80 -13.24
N VAL A 34 -1.56 9.57 -13.49
CA VAL A 34 -1.95 9.13 -14.84
C VAL A 34 -3.34 8.50 -14.82
N SER A 35 -4.05 8.55 -15.94
CA SER A 35 -5.33 7.85 -16.07
C SER A 35 -5.13 6.33 -16.12
N ASN A 36 -6.18 5.56 -15.81
CA ASN A 36 -6.16 4.10 -15.91
C ASN A 36 -5.76 3.63 -17.32
N THR A 37 -6.19 4.33 -18.36
CA THR A 37 -5.84 4.01 -19.76
C THR A 37 -4.34 4.13 -20.00
N ILE A 38 -3.73 5.22 -19.52
CA ILE A 38 -2.28 5.44 -19.64
C ILE A 38 -1.53 4.41 -18.80
N MET A 39 -1.99 4.13 -17.58
CA MET A 39 -1.39 3.11 -16.71
C MET A 39 -1.42 1.73 -17.38
N THR A 40 -2.56 1.33 -17.94
CA THR A 40 -2.70 0.06 -18.68
C THR A 40 -1.73 -0.01 -19.86
N TYR A 41 -1.57 1.08 -20.60
CA TYR A 41 -0.61 1.15 -21.71
C TYR A 41 0.85 0.97 -21.22
N ILE A 42 1.23 1.65 -20.15
CA ILE A 42 2.57 1.53 -19.53
C ILE A 42 2.81 0.08 -19.09
N ILE A 43 1.86 -0.52 -18.38
CA ILE A 43 1.97 -1.91 -17.90
C ILE A 43 2.16 -2.89 -19.06
N LYS A 44 1.37 -2.76 -20.14
CA LYS A 44 1.51 -3.59 -21.33
C LYS A 44 2.89 -3.45 -21.97
N GLY A 45 3.42 -2.23 -22.03
CA GLY A 45 4.78 -1.97 -22.49
C GLY A 45 5.86 -2.65 -21.63
N ILE A 46 5.74 -2.58 -20.30
CA ILE A 46 6.66 -3.25 -19.39
C ILE A 46 6.56 -4.78 -19.52
N LEU A 47 5.34 -5.31 -19.62
CA LEU A 47 5.12 -6.76 -19.76
C LEU A 47 5.64 -7.34 -21.08
N SER A 48 5.79 -6.52 -22.11
CA SER A 48 6.38 -6.95 -23.39
C SER A 48 7.91 -7.00 -23.37
N ASP A 49 8.54 -6.47 -22.33
CA ASP A 49 9.99 -6.42 -22.15
C ASP A 49 10.40 -7.34 -21.00
N ASP A 50 10.98 -8.51 -21.33
CA ASP A 50 11.36 -9.52 -20.34
C ASP A 50 12.35 -8.98 -19.27
N SER A 51 13.18 -8.01 -19.62
CA SER A 51 14.14 -7.41 -18.69
C SER A 51 13.47 -6.55 -17.61
N LYS A 52 12.24 -6.08 -17.86
CA LYS A 52 11.49 -5.18 -16.97
C LYS A 52 10.34 -5.84 -16.21
N LYS A 53 9.99 -7.07 -16.56
CA LYS A 53 8.85 -7.78 -15.91
C LYS A 53 8.97 -7.86 -14.40
N SER A 54 10.18 -7.99 -13.87
CA SER A 54 10.42 -8.05 -12.43
C SER A 54 9.97 -6.77 -11.69
N ILE A 55 10.01 -5.60 -12.36
CA ILE A 55 9.66 -4.31 -11.77
C ILE A 55 8.19 -4.28 -11.30
N ILE A 56 7.31 -4.91 -12.07
CA ILE A 56 5.87 -4.90 -11.79
C ILE A 56 5.34 -6.27 -11.34
N SER A 57 6.23 -7.22 -11.01
CA SER A 57 5.83 -8.58 -10.63
C SER A 57 4.84 -8.60 -9.46
N GLY A 58 4.98 -7.67 -8.50
CA GLY A 58 4.09 -7.58 -7.34
C GLY A 58 2.67 -7.12 -7.67
N ILE A 59 2.46 -6.40 -8.78
CA ILE A 59 1.14 -5.89 -9.15
C ILE A 59 0.48 -6.67 -10.28
N VAL A 60 1.20 -7.58 -10.94
CA VAL A 60 0.67 -8.35 -12.09
C VAL A 60 -0.51 -9.21 -11.68
N GLN A 61 -0.50 -9.75 -10.46
CA GLN A 61 -1.58 -10.57 -9.92
C GLN A 61 -2.88 -9.78 -9.69
N ASP A 62 -2.80 -8.46 -9.56
CA ASP A 62 -3.94 -7.57 -9.35
C ASP A 62 -4.55 -7.09 -10.68
N LEU A 63 -4.03 -7.58 -11.80
CA LEU A 63 -4.51 -7.25 -13.13
C LEU A 63 -5.47 -8.32 -13.66
N ASP A 64 -6.52 -7.89 -14.34
CA ASP A 64 -7.41 -8.77 -15.07
C ASP A 64 -6.76 -9.30 -16.37
N LYS A 65 -7.53 -10.08 -17.12
CA LYS A 65 -7.11 -10.61 -18.44
C LYS A 65 -6.77 -9.52 -19.47
N ASN A 66 -7.32 -8.31 -19.30
CA ASN A 66 -7.08 -7.16 -20.17
C ASN A 66 -5.87 -6.33 -19.74
N LYS A 67 -5.23 -6.72 -18.62
CA LYS A 67 -4.14 -5.97 -17.95
C LYS A 67 -4.63 -4.66 -17.33
N GLU A 68 -5.86 -4.65 -16.86
CA GLU A 68 -6.46 -3.56 -16.11
C GLU A 68 -6.54 -3.93 -14.63
N PHE A 69 -6.41 -2.94 -13.74
CA PHE A 69 -6.54 -3.19 -12.30
C PHE A 69 -7.94 -3.66 -11.95
N THR A 70 -8.02 -4.80 -11.26
CA THR A 70 -9.26 -5.26 -10.67
C THR A 70 -9.48 -4.56 -9.34
N TYR A 71 -10.43 -3.65 -9.29
CA TYR A 71 -10.85 -3.06 -8.02
C TYR A 71 -11.68 -4.08 -7.23
N ILE A 72 -11.05 -4.79 -6.32
CA ILE A 72 -11.74 -5.71 -5.39
C ILE A 72 -12.38 -4.90 -4.25
N SER A 73 -13.10 -3.85 -4.58
CA SER A 73 -13.61 -2.91 -3.56
C SER A 73 -14.91 -3.34 -2.86
N LYS A 74 -15.43 -4.54 -3.13
CA LYS A 74 -16.77 -4.94 -2.64
C LYS A 74 -16.77 -6.00 -1.55
N ILE A 75 -15.62 -6.50 -1.13
CA ILE A 75 -15.55 -7.45 -0.02
C ILE A 75 -15.32 -6.65 1.26
N GLY A 76 -16.39 -6.37 1.99
CA GLY A 76 -16.30 -5.86 3.35
C GLY A 76 -15.95 -7.01 4.28
N LEU A 77 -14.82 -6.93 4.97
CA LEU A 77 -14.50 -7.84 6.07
C LEU A 77 -15.16 -7.28 7.34
N ASP A 78 -16.10 -8.05 7.90
CA ASP A 78 -16.65 -7.73 9.22
C ASP A 78 -15.69 -8.20 10.32
N ALA A 79 -15.05 -7.27 10.99
CA ALA A 79 -14.18 -7.52 12.14
C ALA A 79 -14.76 -6.95 13.44
N SER A 80 -16.06 -6.68 13.48
CA SER A 80 -16.73 -6.07 14.65
C SER A 80 -16.48 -6.85 15.92
N PHE A 81 -16.56 -8.17 15.87
CA PHE A 81 -16.28 -9.05 17.02
C PHE A 81 -14.83 -8.90 17.49
N THR A 82 -13.86 -8.99 16.58
CA THR A 82 -12.42 -8.84 16.90
C THR A 82 -12.14 -7.46 17.50
N LYS A 83 -12.73 -6.41 16.94
CA LYS A 83 -12.57 -5.05 17.42
C LYS A 83 -13.07 -4.87 18.84
N GLN A 84 -14.28 -5.39 19.15
CA GLN A 84 -14.85 -5.32 20.49
C GLN A 84 -14.04 -6.13 21.50
N TYR A 85 -13.61 -7.33 21.11
CA TYR A 85 -12.83 -8.20 21.99
C TYR A 85 -11.47 -7.58 22.33
N LEU A 86 -10.75 -7.07 21.34
CA LEU A 86 -9.45 -6.40 21.54
C LEU A 86 -9.58 -5.11 22.35
N ALA A 87 -10.63 -4.33 22.14
CA ALA A 87 -10.90 -3.13 22.93
C ALA A 87 -11.14 -3.46 24.41
N ALA A 88 -11.85 -4.57 24.71
CA ALA A 88 -12.05 -5.05 26.07
C ALA A 88 -10.73 -5.47 26.75
N LEU A 89 -9.71 -5.86 25.96
CA LEU A 89 -8.36 -6.14 26.43
C LEU A 89 -7.45 -4.88 26.51
N GLY A 90 -7.98 -3.69 26.27
CA GLY A 90 -7.22 -2.44 26.28
C GLY A 90 -6.41 -2.18 25.00
N PHE A 91 -6.58 -2.97 23.94
CA PHE A 91 -5.90 -2.76 22.68
C PHE A 91 -6.54 -1.63 21.89
N ASN A 92 -5.72 -0.68 21.46
CA ASN A 92 -6.12 0.42 20.59
C ASN A 92 -5.45 0.31 19.22
N TRP A 93 -6.24 0.42 18.18
CA TRP A 93 -5.73 0.46 16.81
C TRP A 93 -5.01 1.79 16.55
N ASN A 94 -3.80 1.69 16.00
CA ASN A 94 -3.07 2.89 15.60
C ASN A 94 -3.80 3.63 14.49
N THR A 95 -3.79 4.95 14.58
CA THR A 95 -4.15 5.84 13.47
C THR A 95 -2.94 6.05 12.58
N PHE A 96 -3.20 6.22 11.28
CA PHE A 96 -2.13 6.57 10.34
C PHE A 96 -1.95 8.08 10.29
N ASP A 97 -0.75 8.52 10.63
CA ASP A 97 -0.31 9.89 10.48
C ASP A 97 0.94 9.96 9.59
N SER A 98 1.43 11.16 9.30
CA SER A 98 2.65 11.36 8.51
C SER A 98 3.88 10.72 9.16
N SER A 99 3.97 10.71 10.48
CA SER A 99 5.07 10.08 11.22
C SER A 99 5.11 8.57 10.98
N TYR A 100 3.95 7.92 10.92
CA TYR A 100 3.87 6.50 10.61
C TYR A 100 4.41 6.21 9.19
N ILE A 101 3.98 7.01 8.21
CA ILE A 101 4.41 6.84 6.82
C ILE A 101 5.92 7.15 6.69
N ASP A 102 6.41 8.19 7.36
CA ASP A 102 7.83 8.51 7.39
C ASP A 102 8.68 7.35 7.94
N LYS A 103 8.22 6.65 8.97
CA LYS A 103 8.90 5.45 9.48
C LYS A 103 8.97 4.33 8.45
N CYS A 104 7.89 4.12 7.69
CA CYS A 104 7.89 3.13 6.60
C CYS A 104 8.92 3.50 5.53
N PHE A 105 8.97 4.74 5.09
CA PHE A 105 9.94 5.20 4.10
C PHE A 105 11.38 5.14 4.61
N ASN A 106 11.63 5.52 5.86
CA ASN A 106 12.95 5.39 6.46
C ASN A 106 13.44 3.93 6.46
N TYR A 107 12.53 2.99 6.74
CA TYR A 107 12.84 1.57 6.65
C TYR A 107 13.14 1.15 5.21
N PHE A 108 12.35 1.59 4.23
CA PHE A 108 12.60 1.29 2.80
C PHE A 108 13.96 1.80 2.32
N GLU A 109 14.37 2.98 2.77
CA GLU A 109 15.72 3.52 2.51
C GLU A 109 16.81 2.71 3.21
N GLN A 110 16.55 2.30 4.45
CA GLN A 110 17.51 1.51 5.24
C GLN A 110 17.80 0.15 4.61
N VAL A 111 16.77 -0.51 4.05
CA VAL A 111 16.91 -1.83 3.41
C VAL A 111 17.26 -1.74 1.92
N GLY A 112 17.44 -0.54 1.38
CA GLY A 112 17.80 -0.34 -0.04
C GLY A 112 16.64 -0.62 -1.02
N PHE A 113 15.39 -0.57 -0.54
CA PHE A 113 14.23 -0.71 -1.41
C PHE A 113 13.98 0.56 -2.25
N ILE A 114 14.29 1.71 -1.68
CA ILE A 114 14.34 3.01 -2.38
C ILE A 114 15.69 3.65 -2.12
N ASP A 115 16.19 4.39 -3.10
CA ASP A 115 17.45 5.11 -2.95
C ASP A 115 17.32 6.22 -1.91
N LYS A 116 18.31 6.34 -1.04
CA LYS A 116 18.44 7.55 -0.21
C LYS A 116 18.67 8.73 -1.13
N LYS A 117 17.89 9.78 -0.96
CA LYS A 117 18.27 11.06 -1.56
C LYS A 117 19.66 11.44 -1.05
N LEU A 118 20.58 11.63 -1.99
CA LEU A 118 21.79 12.38 -1.70
C LEU A 118 21.31 13.77 -1.28
N GLU A 119 21.54 14.14 0.00
CA GLU A 119 21.39 15.53 0.42
C GLU A 119 22.28 16.33 -0.54
N GLU A 120 21.68 17.14 -1.40
CA GLU A 120 22.40 18.14 -2.16
C GLU A 120 23.04 19.05 -1.13
N ASN A 121 24.33 18.87 -0.91
CA ASN A 121 25.15 19.77 -0.11
C ASN A 121 25.12 21.13 -0.83
N ASN A 122 24.27 22.04 -0.35
CA ASN A 122 24.38 23.47 -0.60
C ASN A 122 25.49 24.07 0.24
#